data_769d46af4378f880dcbc6687060743b2
#
_entry.id   769d46af4378f880dcbc6687060743b2
#
_cell.length_a   1.000
_cell.length_b   1.000
_cell.length_c   1.000
_cell.angle_alpha   90.00
_cell.angle_beta   90.00
_cell.angle_gamma   90.00
#
_symmetry.space_group_name_H-M   'P 1'
#
loop_
_entity.id
_entity.type
_entity.pdbx_description
1 polymer ?
#
loop_
_entity_poly.entity_id
_entity_poly.type
_entity_poly.pdbx_seq_one_letter_code
_entity_poly.pdbx_strand_id
1 'polypeptide(L)'
;MAHGAGGPVPSRSTATHPSSLTLADKLDHLFRTHGPGGQAEYTYREVAAGIRARGGPHRMSASYLWLLRTGVRDNPSRKHLEAIAAFFAVPINYFFDDALAAEIDADLALVRALRHAPVRQLALRAADLSPEGIEEVAHIVEHVRKLEGLPHGDRSSA
;
A
#
# COMPACT_ATOMS: atom_id res chain seq x y z
N MET A 1 8.59 -51.17 -38.23
CA MET A 1 8.25 -49.88 -38.86
C MET A 1 7.12 -49.27 -38.06
N ALA A 2 7.37 -48.29 -37.23
CA ALA A 2 6.31 -47.48 -36.62
C ALA A 2 6.92 -46.17 -36.18
N HIS A 3 6.49 -45.11 -36.81
CA HIS A 3 6.92 -43.73 -36.54
C HIS A 3 6.14 -43.18 -35.36
N GLY A 4 6.85 -42.81 -34.30
CA GLY A 4 6.34 -41.99 -33.20
C GLY A 4 6.41 -40.53 -33.59
N ALA A 5 5.27 -39.87 -33.74
CA ALA A 5 5.19 -38.45 -33.87
C ALA A 5 5.14 -37.83 -32.50
N GLY A 6 6.26 -37.22 -32.09
CA GLY A 6 6.30 -36.31 -30.94
C GLY A 6 5.67 -34.97 -31.27
N GLY A 7 4.49 -34.71 -30.72
CA GLY A 7 3.86 -33.41 -30.79
C GLY A 7 4.63 -32.33 -29.97
N PRO A 8 4.65 -31.08 -30.44
CA PRO A 8 5.33 -30.01 -29.69
C PRO A 8 4.57 -29.69 -28.40
N VAL A 9 5.27 -29.75 -27.28
CA VAL A 9 4.81 -29.24 -26.00
C VAL A 9 4.56 -27.73 -26.13
N PRO A 10 3.40 -27.19 -25.73
CA PRO A 10 3.18 -25.75 -25.75
C PRO A 10 4.10 -25.10 -24.71
N SER A 11 5.02 -24.28 -25.21
CA SER A 11 5.83 -23.39 -24.40
C SER A 11 4.89 -22.50 -23.60
N ARG A 12 4.96 -22.64 -22.26
CA ARG A 12 4.34 -21.68 -21.36
C ARG A 12 5.01 -20.32 -21.59
N SER A 13 4.32 -19.44 -22.30
CA SER A 13 4.65 -18.02 -22.35
C SER A 13 4.59 -17.51 -20.91
N THR A 14 5.73 -17.31 -20.30
CA THR A 14 5.88 -16.44 -19.15
C THR A 14 5.70 -15.02 -19.63
N ALA A 15 4.46 -14.59 -19.80
CA ALA A 15 4.14 -13.19 -19.86
C ALA A 15 4.50 -12.62 -18.50
N THR A 16 5.62 -11.92 -18.41
CA THR A 16 5.99 -11.07 -17.28
C THR A 16 5.01 -9.89 -17.31
N HIS A 17 3.82 -10.10 -16.73
CA HIS A 17 3.00 -8.97 -16.31
C HIS A 17 3.77 -8.22 -15.23
N PRO A 18 3.82 -6.86 -15.26
CA PRO A 18 4.28 -6.12 -14.11
C PRO A 18 3.48 -6.64 -12.92
N SER A 19 4.17 -7.07 -11.86
CA SER A 19 3.60 -7.80 -10.74
C SER A 19 2.46 -6.98 -10.14
N SER A 20 1.22 -7.33 -10.47
CA SER A 20 0.05 -6.76 -9.80
C SER A 20 0.16 -7.08 -8.31
N LEU A 21 -0.07 -6.06 -7.47
CA LEU A 21 -0.05 -6.22 -6.02
C LEU A 21 -1.12 -7.23 -5.60
N THR A 22 -0.72 -8.23 -4.87
CA THR A 22 -1.67 -9.21 -4.33
C THR A 22 -2.51 -8.61 -3.20
N LEU A 23 -3.63 -9.24 -2.88
CA LEU A 23 -4.42 -8.86 -1.70
C LEU A 23 -3.56 -8.89 -0.42
N ALA A 24 -2.66 -9.86 -0.30
CA ALA A 24 -1.75 -9.98 0.84
C ALA A 24 -0.80 -8.79 0.94
N ASP A 25 -0.23 -8.34 -0.18
CA ASP A 25 0.66 -7.16 -0.24
C ASP A 25 -0.08 -5.89 0.19
N LYS A 26 -1.28 -5.68 -0.34
CA LYS A 26 -2.14 -4.53 0.01
C LYS A 26 -2.53 -4.53 1.48
N LEU A 27 -2.88 -5.70 2.04
CA LEU A 27 -3.18 -5.84 3.45
C LEU A 27 -1.93 -5.58 4.31
N ASP A 28 -0.78 -6.15 3.93
CA ASP A 28 0.49 -5.92 4.65
C ASP A 28 0.82 -4.43 4.68
N HIS A 29 0.66 -3.74 3.56
CA HIS A 29 0.84 -2.30 3.46
C HIS A 29 -0.09 -1.55 4.43
N LEU A 30 -1.39 -1.81 4.42
CA LEU A 30 -2.37 -1.16 5.29
C LEU A 30 -2.05 -1.39 6.78
N PHE A 31 -1.70 -2.59 7.18
CA PHE A 31 -1.34 -2.90 8.57
C PHE A 31 -0.14 -2.11 9.05
N ARG A 32 0.91 -2.01 8.22
CA ARG A 32 2.14 -1.28 8.54
C ARG A 32 1.95 0.22 8.55
N THR A 33 1.10 0.70 7.67
CA THR A 33 1.05 2.13 7.38
C THR A 33 -0.07 2.87 8.11
N HIS A 34 -1.12 2.21 8.57
CA HIS A 34 -2.28 2.84 9.20
C HIS A 34 -2.34 2.68 10.72
N GLY A 35 -1.28 2.21 11.35
CA GLY A 35 -1.25 1.96 12.79
C GLY A 35 -1.57 3.17 13.66
N PRO A 36 -1.92 2.94 14.94
CA PRO A 36 -2.30 4.00 15.87
C PRO A 36 -1.18 5.03 16.01
N GLY A 37 -1.51 6.31 15.88
CA GLY A 37 -0.54 7.41 15.98
C GLY A 37 0.43 7.53 14.80
N GLY A 38 0.32 6.68 13.76
CA GLY A 38 1.14 6.75 12.54
C GLY A 38 2.57 6.18 12.68
N GLN A 39 2.93 5.59 13.82
CA GLN A 39 4.27 5.04 14.08
C GLN A 39 4.28 3.55 14.43
N ALA A 40 3.16 3.01 14.86
CA ALA A 40 3.03 1.60 15.22
C ALA A 40 2.21 0.84 14.18
N GLU A 41 2.54 -0.43 13.96
CA GLU A 41 1.77 -1.34 13.16
C GLU A 41 0.52 -1.79 13.93
N TYR A 42 -0.63 -1.93 13.24
CA TYR A 42 -1.79 -2.56 13.86
C TYR A 42 -1.56 -4.04 14.14
N THR A 43 -1.95 -4.50 15.31
CA THR A 43 -2.03 -5.93 15.60
C THR A 43 -3.32 -6.51 14.98
N TYR A 44 -3.29 -7.80 14.66
CA TYR A 44 -4.48 -8.51 14.16
C TYR A 44 -5.66 -8.45 15.14
N ARG A 45 -5.38 -8.40 16.46
CA ARG A 45 -6.40 -8.30 17.49
C ARG A 45 -7.09 -6.95 17.50
N GLU A 46 -6.35 -5.87 17.34
CA GLU A 46 -6.89 -4.52 17.26
C GLU A 46 -7.78 -4.35 16.04
N VAL A 47 -7.33 -4.81 14.87
CA VAL A 47 -8.13 -4.75 13.63
C VAL A 47 -9.41 -5.58 13.78
N ALA A 48 -9.32 -6.82 14.27
CA ALA A 48 -10.48 -7.68 14.48
C ALA A 48 -11.47 -7.09 15.50
N ALA A 49 -10.98 -6.48 16.58
CA ALA A 49 -11.80 -5.81 17.58
C ALA A 49 -12.46 -4.55 17.00
N GLY A 50 -11.71 -3.73 16.27
CA GLY A 50 -12.23 -2.52 15.64
C GLY A 50 -13.28 -2.78 14.57
N ILE A 51 -13.14 -3.85 13.78
CA ILE A 51 -14.14 -4.30 12.82
C ILE A 51 -15.42 -4.73 13.53
N ARG A 52 -15.30 -5.51 14.62
CA ARG A 52 -16.46 -5.92 15.43
C ARG A 52 -17.19 -4.74 16.06
N ALA A 53 -16.46 -3.80 16.61
CA ALA A 53 -17.02 -2.59 17.22
C ALA A 53 -17.84 -1.74 16.22
N ARG A 54 -17.54 -1.84 14.91
CA ARG A 54 -18.27 -1.19 13.82
C ARG A 54 -19.41 -2.03 13.23
N GLY A 55 -19.80 -3.15 13.89
CA GLY A 55 -20.84 -4.05 13.38
C GLY A 55 -20.40 -4.94 12.24
N GLY A 56 -19.10 -5.12 12.03
CA GLY A 56 -18.56 -6.01 11.02
C GLY A 56 -18.82 -7.50 11.25
N PRO A 57 -18.46 -8.36 10.29
CA PRO A 57 -18.75 -9.80 10.35
C PRO A 57 -18.17 -10.46 11.60
N HIS A 58 -18.96 -11.26 12.31
CA HIS A 58 -18.53 -11.98 13.52
C HIS A 58 -17.35 -12.95 13.30
N ARG A 59 -17.16 -13.41 12.06
CA ARG A 59 -16.08 -14.34 11.69
C ARG A 59 -14.76 -13.65 11.36
N MET A 60 -14.65 -12.33 11.50
CA MET A 60 -13.40 -11.61 11.33
C MET A 60 -12.53 -11.77 12.59
N SER A 61 -11.83 -12.89 12.68
CA SER A 61 -10.89 -13.18 13.77
C SER A 61 -9.47 -12.69 13.45
N ALA A 62 -8.66 -12.52 14.49
CA ALA A 62 -7.23 -12.22 14.31
C ALA A 62 -6.50 -13.28 13.45
N SER A 63 -6.84 -14.57 13.65
CA SER A 63 -6.27 -15.66 12.85
C SER A 63 -6.72 -15.60 11.38
N TYR A 64 -7.96 -15.20 11.11
CA TYR A 64 -8.43 -15.04 9.74
C TYR A 64 -7.72 -13.87 9.01
N LEU A 65 -7.52 -12.76 9.70
CA LEU A 65 -6.74 -11.63 9.16
C LEU A 65 -5.28 -12.02 8.88
N TRP A 66 -4.68 -12.82 9.77
CA TRP A 66 -3.35 -13.36 9.54
C TRP A 66 -3.29 -14.23 8.28
N LEU A 67 -4.27 -15.13 8.07
CA LEU A 67 -4.34 -15.98 6.88
C LEU A 67 -4.46 -15.16 5.58
N LEU A 68 -5.22 -14.06 5.60
CA LEU A 68 -5.35 -13.16 4.46
C LEU A 68 -4.06 -12.38 4.19
N ARG A 69 -3.46 -11.80 5.24
CA ARG A 69 -2.24 -10.98 5.11
C ARG A 69 -1.01 -11.81 4.70
N THR A 70 -0.95 -13.07 5.08
CA THR A 70 0.13 -13.98 4.68
C THR A 70 -0.10 -14.65 3.33
N GLY A 71 -1.25 -14.41 2.68
CA GLY A 71 -1.58 -15.02 1.40
C GLY A 71 -1.96 -16.49 1.47
N VAL A 72 -2.07 -17.08 2.68
CA VAL A 72 -2.57 -18.46 2.87
C VAL A 72 -4.04 -18.56 2.46
N ARG A 73 -4.79 -17.47 2.61
CA ARG A 73 -6.11 -17.25 2.02
C ARG A 73 -6.09 -16.01 1.15
N ASP A 74 -6.59 -16.14 -0.07
CA ASP A 74 -6.60 -15.10 -1.10
C ASP A 74 -8.00 -14.71 -1.57
N ASN A 75 -9.04 -15.43 -1.14
CA ASN A 75 -10.41 -15.22 -1.57
C ASN A 75 -11.36 -14.93 -0.37
N PRO A 76 -11.28 -13.74 0.23
CA PRO A 76 -12.25 -13.32 1.24
C PRO A 76 -13.59 -12.96 0.58
N SER A 77 -14.70 -13.12 1.33
CA SER A 77 -16.00 -12.63 0.84
C SER A 77 -15.99 -11.10 0.73
N ARG A 78 -16.85 -10.58 -0.15
CA ARG A 78 -17.03 -9.12 -0.31
C ARG A 78 -17.31 -8.41 1.04
N LYS A 79 -18.14 -8.99 1.89
CA LYS A 79 -18.44 -8.45 3.23
C LYS A 79 -17.19 -8.33 4.11
N HIS A 80 -16.24 -9.26 3.98
CA HIS A 80 -14.98 -9.19 4.70
C HIS A 80 -14.10 -8.05 4.17
N LEU A 81 -14.00 -7.89 2.84
CA LEU A 81 -13.25 -6.78 2.24
C LEU A 81 -13.86 -5.42 2.57
N GLU A 82 -15.19 -5.28 2.52
CA GLU A 82 -15.90 -4.07 2.90
C GLU A 82 -15.61 -3.68 4.37
N ALA A 83 -15.61 -4.66 5.27
CA ALA A 83 -15.31 -4.43 6.68
C ALA A 83 -13.85 -4.03 6.93
N ILE A 84 -12.90 -4.62 6.21
CA ILE A 84 -11.48 -4.25 6.26
C ILE A 84 -11.29 -2.84 5.67
N ALA A 85 -11.85 -2.57 4.50
CA ALA A 85 -11.81 -1.27 3.86
C ALA A 85 -12.34 -0.15 4.78
N ALA A 86 -13.51 -0.38 5.40
CA ALA A 86 -14.11 0.55 6.36
C ALA A 86 -13.24 0.75 7.62
N PHE A 87 -12.53 -0.28 8.07
CA PHE A 87 -11.63 -0.16 9.22
C PHE A 87 -10.44 0.75 8.90
N PHE A 88 -9.80 0.55 7.76
CA PHE A 88 -8.64 1.32 7.32
C PHE A 88 -8.99 2.66 6.65
N ALA A 89 -10.28 2.97 6.50
CA ALA A 89 -10.80 4.17 5.83
C ALA A 89 -10.34 4.28 4.36
N VAL A 90 -10.27 3.16 3.65
CA VAL A 90 -9.99 3.10 2.22
C VAL A 90 -11.23 2.61 1.46
N PRO A 91 -11.43 2.97 0.19
CA PRO A 91 -12.52 2.42 -0.61
C PRO A 91 -12.29 0.93 -0.91
N ILE A 92 -13.36 0.16 -1.10
CA ILE A 92 -13.22 -1.27 -1.41
C ILE A 92 -12.43 -1.54 -2.69
N ASN A 93 -12.49 -0.61 -3.65
CA ASN A 93 -11.74 -0.70 -4.93
C ASN A 93 -10.22 -0.64 -4.74
N TYR A 94 -9.73 -0.17 -3.59
CA TYR A 94 -8.32 -0.26 -3.21
C TYR A 94 -7.75 -1.68 -3.40
N PHE A 95 -8.55 -2.71 -3.10
CA PHE A 95 -8.11 -4.11 -3.21
C PHE A 95 -8.11 -4.64 -4.65
N PHE A 96 -8.77 -3.97 -5.59
CA PHE A 96 -8.97 -4.46 -6.96
C PHE A 96 -8.25 -3.61 -8.02
N ASP A 97 -7.87 -2.38 -7.69
CA ASP A 97 -7.23 -1.44 -8.60
C ASP A 97 -5.87 -1.01 -8.04
N ASP A 98 -4.80 -1.37 -8.73
CA ASP A 98 -3.44 -1.10 -8.29
C ASP A 98 -3.07 0.38 -8.46
N ALA A 99 -3.59 1.05 -9.48
CA ALA A 99 -3.34 2.48 -9.69
C ALA A 99 -4.02 3.30 -8.60
N LEU A 100 -5.29 3.02 -8.29
CA LEU A 100 -6.02 3.65 -7.18
C LEU A 100 -5.36 3.35 -5.83
N ALA A 101 -4.87 2.13 -5.62
CA ALA A 101 -4.15 1.78 -4.40
C ALA A 101 -2.88 2.62 -4.24
N ALA A 102 -2.09 2.77 -5.31
CA ALA A 102 -0.87 3.57 -5.29
C ALA A 102 -1.14 5.06 -5.01
N GLU A 103 -2.21 5.63 -5.59
CA GLU A 103 -2.64 7.01 -5.35
C GLU A 103 -3.03 7.21 -3.87
N ILE A 104 -3.88 6.35 -3.33
CA ILE A 104 -4.30 6.40 -1.93
C ILE A 104 -3.10 6.26 -0.99
N ASP A 105 -2.19 5.34 -1.27
CA ASP A 105 -1.00 5.12 -0.45
C ASP A 105 -0.07 6.33 -0.46
N ALA A 106 0.06 7.03 -1.60
CA ALA A 106 0.82 8.28 -1.71
C ALA A 106 0.20 9.39 -0.86
N ASP A 107 -1.13 9.58 -0.93
CA ASP A 107 -1.86 10.57 -0.15
C ASP A 107 -1.71 10.31 1.36
N LEU A 108 -1.85 9.06 1.77
CA LEU A 108 -1.70 8.67 3.17
C LEU A 108 -0.26 8.84 3.67
N ALA A 109 0.74 8.61 2.81
CA ALA A 109 2.14 8.86 3.14
C ALA A 109 2.39 10.37 3.33
N LEU A 110 1.79 11.22 2.49
CA LEU A 110 1.86 12.67 2.62
C LEU A 110 1.22 13.14 3.93
N VAL A 111 0.00 12.71 4.22
CA VAL A 111 -0.71 13.05 5.47
C VAL A 111 0.12 12.64 6.70
N ARG A 112 0.79 11.48 6.63
CA ARG A 112 1.69 11.05 7.72
C ARG A 112 2.92 11.92 7.86
N ALA A 113 3.58 12.25 6.75
CA ALA A 113 4.74 13.12 6.76
C ALA A 113 4.40 14.48 7.39
N LEU A 114 3.23 15.05 7.07
CA LEU A 114 2.74 16.31 7.62
C LEU A 114 2.35 16.26 9.11
N ARG A 115 2.20 15.07 9.71
CA ARG A 115 2.03 14.95 11.18
C ARG A 115 3.31 15.26 11.95
N HIS A 116 4.48 15.11 11.34
CA HIS A 116 5.75 15.54 11.91
C HIS A 116 5.84 17.07 11.89
N ALA A 117 5.91 17.69 13.06
CA ALA A 117 5.91 19.16 13.17
C ALA A 117 7.01 19.85 12.34
N PRO A 118 8.27 19.36 12.32
CA PRO A 118 9.32 19.94 11.47
C PRO A 118 9.00 19.90 9.98
N VAL A 119 8.47 18.75 9.50
CA VAL A 119 8.09 18.57 8.07
C VAL A 119 6.95 19.51 7.71
N ARG A 120 5.93 19.61 8.56
CA ARG A 120 4.80 20.53 8.35
C ARG A 120 5.24 22.00 8.31
N GLN A 121 6.15 22.40 9.23
CA GLN A 121 6.69 23.76 9.23
C GLN A 121 7.48 24.06 7.96
N LEU A 122 8.27 23.11 7.47
CA LEU A 122 9.00 23.24 6.22
C LEU A 122 8.03 23.39 5.05
N ALA A 123 7.01 22.54 4.97
CA ALA A 123 5.98 22.60 3.92
C ALA A 123 5.24 23.95 3.90
N LEU A 124 4.87 24.48 5.07
CA LEU A 124 4.22 25.79 5.18
C LEU A 124 5.14 26.93 4.68
N ARG A 125 6.44 26.87 5.00
CA ARG A 125 7.40 27.87 4.49
C ARG A 125 7.64 27.76 2.99
N ALA A 126 7.60 26.55 2.45
CA ALA A 126 7.75 26.32 1.03
C ALA A 126 6.51 26.75 0.23
N ALA A 127 5.32 26.75 0.83
CA ALA A 127 4.07 27.10 0.16
C ALA A 127 4.02 28.55 -0.35
N ASP A 128 4.81 29.45 0.24
CA ASP A 128 4.87 30.86 -0.12
C ASP A 128 5.96 31.17 -1.19
N LEU A 129 6.71 30.15 -1.64
CA LEU A 129 7.76 30.29 -2.64
C LEU A 129 7.17 30.31 -4.06
N SER A 130 7.90 30.94 -4.99
CA SER A 130 7.62 30.83 -6.42
C SER A 130 7.87 29.38 -6.91
N PRO A 131 7.32 29.00 -8.07
CA PRO A 131 7.61 27.69 -8.67
C PRO A 131 9.11 27.39 -8.78
N GLU A 132 9.91 28.37 -9.19
CA GLU A 132 11.36 28.25 -9.32
C GLU A 132 12.01 28.06 -7.94
N GLY A 133 11.52 28.74 -6.90
CA GLY A 133 11.99 28.58 -5.54
C GLY A 133 11.66 27.19 -4.97
N ILE A 134 10.52 26.62 -5.34
CA ILE A 134 10.16 25.23 -4.97
C ILE A 134 11.08 24.22 -5.64
N GLU A 135 11.44 24.41 -6.92
CA GLU A 135 12.40 23.56 -7.64
C GLU A 135 13.78 23.57 -6.95
N GLU A 136 14.28 24.74 -6.55
CA GLU A 136 15.54 24.85 -5.82
C GLU A 136 15.50 24.12 -4.48
N VAL A 137 14.40 24.26 -3.73
CA VAL A 137 14.23 23.51 -2.47
C VAL A 137 14.18 22.01 -2.73
N ALA A 138 13.53 21.56 -3.80
CA ALA A 138 13.50 20.15 -4.17
C ALA A 138 14.92 19.61 -4.48
N HIS A 139 15.74 20.37 -5.21
CA HIS A 139 17.13 20.01 -5.48
C HIS A 139 17.97 19.90 -4.18
N ILE A 140 17.79 20.84 -3.25
CA ILE A 140 18.47 20.80 -1.94
C ILE A 140 18.07 19.55 -1.17
N VAL A 141 16.77 19.24 -1.11
CA VAL A 141 16.25 18.05 -0.44
C VAL A 141 16.85 16.78 -1.05
N GLU A 142 16.89 16.69 -2.38
CA GLU A 142 17.45 15.53 -3.07
C GLU A 142 18.97 15.39 -2.82
N HIS A 143 19.69 16.49 -2.75
CA HIS A 143 21.11 16.50 -2.39
C HIS A 143 21.34 15.97 -0.97
N VAL A 144 20.55 16.43 0.01
CA VAL A 144 20.61 15.96 1.40
C VAL A 144 20.27 14.47 1.49
N ARG A 145 19.21 14.01 0.80
CA ARG A 145 18.85 12.58 0.73
C ARG A 145 19.99 11.71 0.24
N LYS A 146 20.71 12.19 -0.80
CA LYS A 146 21.90 11.50 -1.33
C LYS A 146 23.03 11.43 -0.31
N LEU A 147 23.27 12.50 0.44
CA LEU A 147 24.27 12.51 1.52
C LEU A 147 23.93 11.55 2.65
N GLU A 148 22.65 11.39 2.94
CA GLU A 148 22.14 10.45 3.97
C GLU A 148 22.02 9.01 3.47
N GLY A 149 22.34 8.72 2.20
CA GLY A 149 22.24 7.39 1.60
C GLY A 149 20.81 6.90 1.40
N LEU A 150 19.84 7.82 1.35
CA LEU A 150 18.43 7.48 1.10
C LEU A 150 18.19 7.27 -0.41
N PRO A 151 17.31 6.33 -0.79
CA PRO A 151 16.97 6.10 -2.19
C PRO A 151 16.36 7.34 -2.82
N HIS A 152 16.58 7.52 -4.12
CA HIS A 152 15.99 8.61 -4.90
C HIS A 152 14.48 8.60 -4.71
N GLY A 153 13.91 9.75 -4.39
CA GLY A 153 12.47 9.95 -4.29
C GLY A 153 11.86 10.10 -5.68
N ASP A 154 11.87 9.02 -6.48
CA ASP A 154 11.22 9.03 -7.78
C ASP A 154 9.70 9.02 -7.59
N ARG A 155 9.12 10.21 -7.45
CA ARG A 155 7.69 10.48 -7.44
C ARG A 155 7.29 11.38 -8.61
N SER A 156 7.98 11.24 -9.73
CA SER A 156 7.64 11.98 -10.95
C SER A 156 7.16 11.01 -12.01
N SER A 157 5.88 10.63 -11.93
CA SER A 157 5.10 10.16 -13.05
C SER A 157 3.63 10.32 -12.67
N ALA A 158 3.14 11.53 -12.80
CA ALA A 158 1.73 11.82 -12.94
C ALA A 158 1.50 12.37 -14.35
#